data_1e73a82ad2bf8a5ca7f9c449a5383989
#
_entry.id   1e73a82ad2bf8a5ca7f9c449a5383989
#
_cell.length_a   1.000
_cell.length_b   1.000
_cell.length_c   1.000
_cell.angle_alpha   90.00
_cell.angle_beta   90.00
_cell.angle_gamma   90.00
#
_symmetry.space_group_name_H-M   'P 1'
#
loop_
_entity.id
_entity.type
_entity.pdbx_description
1 polymer ?
#
loop_
_entity_poly.entity_id
_entity_poly.type
_entity_poly.pdbx_seq_one_letter_code
_entity_poly.pdbx_strand_id
1 'polypeptide(L)'
;MKKVETTIEPQETEAKAEENTNDGSIYTIFISGIDSRSGLVAKSRSDSNIIATVNTATRQVLLVSTPRDYFVPLSISGGQRDKLTHAGIYGINVCMDTLGMLYNEDINYYFRINFAGFEQLINALGGVTVYSDYDFDSKNETGYHFNQGENYLNGEQALVFSRERYAFKEGDRQRGKNQMAVIKGVINKALSPELLKNYSSVLSSIQGCFETNISYEEIARLLQQQLNNGGDWNIVSYSVNGTGDTQKPYSMSQKAYVMIPDESTVQKAEAMMKKVRDGETVSQEEADSATSVAAATDNDAQAAAEGSTAEAQGETADATQDGTADAQAADGTVAQ
;
A
#
# COMPACT_ATOMS: atom_id res chain seq x y z
N MET A 1 -39.59 -16.16 -36.65
CA MET A 1 -38.72 -16.26 -35.50
C MET A 1 -37.95 -14.94 -35.36
N LYS A 2 -38.35 -14.08 -34.45
CA LYS A 2 -37.66 -12.81 -34.14
C LYS A 2 -36.62 -13.07 -33.04
N LYS A 3 -35.35 -12.80 -33.33
CA LYS A 3 -34.27 -12.80 -32.38
C LYS A 3 -34.42 -11.56 -31.48
N VAL A 4 -34.54 -11.77 -30.18
CA VAL A 4 -34.48 -10.72 -29.17
C VAL A 4 -33.02 -10.57 -28.78
N GLU A 5 -32.40 -9.48 -29.17
CA GLU A 5 -31.11 -9.08 -28.66
C GLU A 5 -31.35 -8.35 -27.35
N THR A 6 -30.89 -8.94 -26.25
CA THR A 6 -30.88 -8.30 -24.93
C THR A 6 -29.54 -7.59 -24.79
N THR A 7 -29.53 -6.28 -24.99
CA THR A 7 -28.40 -5.41 -24.66
C THR A 7 -28.40 -5.24 -23.14
N ILE A 8 -27.41 -5.80 -22.47
CA ILE A 8 -27.15 -5.52 -21.06
C ILE A 8 -26.25 -4.28 -21.02
N GLU A 9 -26.84 -3.14 -20.68
CA GLU A 9 -26.07 -1.94 -20.33
C GLU A 9 -25.37 -2.17 -18.99
N PRO A 10 -24.10 -1.72 -18.84
CA PRO A 10 -23.42 -1.74 -17.55
C PRO A 10 -24.08 -0.70 -16.65
N GLN A 11 -24.68 -1.12 -15.54
CA GLN A 11 -25.05 -0.20 -14.47
C GLN A 11 -23.77 0.39 -13.87
N GLU A 12 -23.54 1.66 -14.16
CA GLU A 12 -22.66 2.52 -13.35
C GLU A 12 -23.28 2.60 -11.95
N THR A 13 -22.65 1.95 -10.99
CA THR A 13 -22.99 2.12 -9.58
C THR A 13 -22.42 3.48 -9.18
N GLU A 14 -23.28 4.51 -9.23
CA GLU A 14 -22.99 5.78 -8.57
C GLU A 14 -22.67 5.49 -7.10
N ALA A 15 -21.46 5.86 -6.68
CA ALA A 15 -21.08 5.82 -5.28
C ALA A 15 -22.04 6.72 -4.53
N LYS A 16 -22.86 6.11 -3.65
CA LYS A 16 -23.66 6.86 -2.68
C LYS A 16 -22.68 7.66 -1.81
N ALA A 17 -22.69 8.96 -1.99
CA ALA A 17 -22.21 9.90 -0.99
C ALA A 17 -23.21 9.85 0.15
N GLU A 18 -22.99 8.95 1.11
CA GLU A 18 -23.68 9.04 2.39
C GLU A 18 -23.15 10.30 3.09
N GLU A 19 -24.08 11.17 3.53
CA GLU A 19 -23.75 12.33 4.34
C GLU A 19 -23.00 11.84 5.58
N ASN A 20 -21.70 12.04 5.55
CA ASN A 20 -20.80 11.70 6.65
C ASN A 20 -21.08 12.73 7.77
N THR A 21 -21.69 12.29 8.87
CA THR A 21 -21.95 13.10 10.07
C THR A 21 -20.67 13.41 10.86
N ASN A 22 -19.52 13.22 10.23
CA ASN A 22 -18.23 13.60 10.78
C ASN A 22 -18.15 15.13 10.80
N ASP A 23 -17.85 15.70 11.97
CA ASP A 23 -17.64 17.15 12.15
C ASP A 23 -16.42 17.70 11.40
N GLY A 24 -15.81 16.87 10.53
CA GLY A 24 -14.62 17.19 9.75
C GLY A 24 -13.32 17.07 10.55
N SER A 25 -13.34 16.42 11.71
CA SER A 25 -12.13 16.23 12.52
C SER A 25 -11.50 14.83 12.40
N ILE A 26 -12.28 13.82 12.01
CA ILE A 26 -11.83 12.42 11.92
C ILE A 26 -11.80 11.96 10.46
N TYR A 27 -10.67 11.34 10.07
CA TYR A 27 -10.50 10.74 8.76
C TYR A 27 -9.97 9.31 8.91
N THR A 28 -10.64 8.34 8.29
CA THR A 28 -10.13 6.98 8.12
C THR A 28 -9.80 6.78 6.65
N ILE A 29 -8.51 6.72 6.34
CA ILE A 29 -7.99 6.78 4.98
C ILE A 29 -7.28 5.46 4.65
N PHE A 30 -7.70 4.78 3.60
CA PHE A 30 -6.97 3.65 3.04
C PHE A 30 -5.84 4.15 2.13
N ILE A 31 -4.60 3.85 2.48
CA ILE A 31 -3.41 4.15 1.68
C ILE A 31 -2.99 2.89 0.93
N SER A 32 -3.14 2.91 -0.39
CA SER A 32 -2.85 1.80 -1.29
C SER A 32 -1.67 2.11 -2.20
N GLY A 33 -0.61 1.31 -2.09
CA GLY A 33 0.49 1.29 -3.05
C GLY A 33 0.29 0.21 -4.10
N ILE A 34 0.44 0.55 -5.37
CA ILE A 34 0.35 -0.40 -6.49
C ILE A 34 1.68 -0.53 -7.20
N ASP A 35 2.07 -1.78 -7.54
CA ASP A 35 3.28 -2.06 -8.30
C ASP A 35 3.02 -1.79 -9.80
N SER A 36 3.13 -0.54 -10.20
CA SER A 36 3.05 -0.13 -11.60
C SER A 36 3.94 1.08 -11.87
N ARG A 37 4.70 1.02 -12.96
CA ARG A 37 5.46 2.16 -13.50
C ARG A 37 4.72 2.87 -14.64
N SER A 38 3.66 2.25 -15.20
CA SER A 38 3.01 2.69 -16.43
C SER A 38 1.69 3.43 -16.24
N GLY A 39 1.43 3.97 -15.05
CA GLY A 39 0.20 4.70 -14.74
C GLY A 39 -0.65 4.05 -13.63
N LEU A 40 -1.66 4.75 -13.18
CA LEU A 40 -2.62 4.27 -12.18
C LEU A 40 -3.64 3.37 -12.90
N VAL A 41 -3.47 2.06 -12.76
CA VAL A 41 -4.39 1.07 -13.34
C VAL A 41 -5.54 0.84 -12.36
N ALA A 42 -6.77 1.09 -12.79
CA ALA A 42 -7.97 1.04 -11.93
C ALA A 42 -8.13 -0.31 -11.19
N LYS A 43 -7.70 -1.40 -11.82
CA LYS A 43 -7.78 -2.76 -11.27
C LYS A 43 -6.38 -3.37 -11.25
N SER A 44 -5.71 -3.26 -10.12
CA SER A 44 -4.38 -3.84 -9.88
C SER A 44 -4.28 -4.33 -8.45
N ARG A 45 -3.33 -5.24 -8.19
CA ARG A 45 -3.05 -5.69 -6.83
C ARG A 45 -2.68 -4.49 -5.94
N SER A 46 -3.18 -4.52 -4.69
CA SER A 46 -2.75 -3.59 -3.65
C SER A 46 -1.58 -4.23 -2.87
N ASP A 47 -0.37 -3.77 -3.14
CA ASP A 47 0.85 -4.33 -2.53
C ASP A 47 1.24 -3.64 -1.22
N SER A 48 0.67 -2.48 -0.96
CA SER A 48 0.71 -1.78 0.33
C SER A 48 -0.72 -1.52 0.79
N ASN A 49 -1.06 -1.97 2.00
CA ASN A 49 -2.39 -1.84 2.59
C ASN A 49 -2.23 -1.22 3.97
N ILE A 50 -2.35 0.11 4.05
CA ILE A 50 -2.21 0.86 5.29
C ILE A 50 -3.49 1.66 5.53
N ILE A 51 -4.01 1.60 6.74
CA ILE A 51 -5.10 2.48 7.20
C ILE A 51 -4.47 3.60 8.03
N ALA A 52 -4.78 4.84 7.70
CA ALA A 52 -4.46 6.01 8.50
C ALA A 52 -5.73 6.51 9.20
N THR A 53 -5.80 6.36 10.51
CA THR A 53 -6.84 7.01 11.34
C THR A 53 -6.29 8.34 11.84
N VAL A 54 -6.91 9.43 11.41
CA VAL A 54 -6.45 10.79 11.67
C VAL A 54 -7.49 11.52 12.51
N ASN A 55 -7.07 12.08 13.63
CA ASN A 55 -7.88 13.00 14.42
C ASN A 55 -7.19 14.36 14.44
N THR A 56 -7.79 15.33 13.74
CA THR A 56 -7.22 16.68 13.59
C THR A 56 -7.38 17.53 14.86
N ALA A 57 -8.37 17.22 15.70
CA ALA A 57 -8.58 17.91 16.96
C ALA A 57 -7.47 17.57 17.98
N THR A 58 -7.08 16.29 18.06
CA THR A 58 -6.00 15.82 18.94
C THR A 58 -4.63 15.82 18.26
N ARG A 59 -4.57 16.11 16.97
CA ARG A 59 -3.34 16.01 16.14
C ARG A 59 -2.68 14.65 16.24
N GLN A 60 -3.47 13.61 16.11
CA GLN A 60 -2.99 12.25 16.12
C GLN A 60 -3.22 11.55 14.80
N VAL A 61 -2.22 10.78 14.35
CA VAL A 61 -2.30 9.84 13.24
C VAL A 61 -1.88 8.46 13.74
N LEU A 62 -2.74 7.47 13.54
CA LEU A 62 -2.40 6.07 13.70
C LEU A 62 -2.32 5.41 12.33
N LEU A 63 -1.16 4.86 11.99
CA LEU A 63 -0.91 4.09 10.77
C LEU A 63 -0.97 2.60 11.11
N VAL A 64 -1.88 1.85 10.50
CA VAL A 64 -1.99 0.39 10.66
C VAL A 64 -1.66 -0.30 9.35
N SER A 65 -0.56 -1.04 9.32
CA SER A 65 -0.13 -1.82 8.16
C SER A 65 -0.68 -3.24 8.22
N THR A 66 -1.33 -3.68 7.12
CA THR A 66 -1.88 -5.01 6.95
C THR A 66 -1.11 -5.77 5.87
N PRO A 67 -0.56 -6.96 6.15
CA PRO A 67 0.16 -7.75 5.16
C PRO A 67 -0.67 -8.03 3.92
N ARG A 68 -0.07 -7.90 2.74
CA ARG A 68 -0.77 -8.09 1.46
C ARG A 68 -1.30 -9.52 1.27
N ASP A 69 -0.64 -10.49 1.89
CA ASP A 69 -0.99 -11.91 1.78
C ASP A 69 -1.97 -12.38 2.86
N TYR A 70 -2.56 -11.48 3.67
CA TYR A 70 -3.60 -11.81 4.64
C TYR A 70 -4.74 -12.58 3.97
N PHE A 71 -5.09 -13.74 4.57
CA PHE A 71 -6.11 -14.64 4.08
C PHE A 71 -7.46 -14.33 4.71
N VAL A 72 -8.17 -13.41 4.10
CA VAL A 72 -9.40 -12.80 4.62
C VAL A 72 -10.58 -12.96 3.65
N PRO A 73 -11.82 -12.98 4.11
CA PRO A 73 -12.96 -12.91 3.22
C PRO A 73 -13.00 -11.55 2.53
N LEU A 74 -13.02 -11.52 1.19
CA LEU A 74 -13.23 -10.28 0.46
C LEU A 74 -14.72 -9.89 0.53
N SER A 75 -15.02 -8.59 0.51
CA SER A 75 -16.39 -8.06 0.59
C SER A 75 -17.33 -8.63 -0.50
N ILE A 76 -16.77 -9.03 -1.64
CA ILE A 76 -17.50 -9.59 -2.81
C ILE A 76 -17.52 -11.13 -2.86
N SER A 77 -16.82 -11.83 -1.99
CA SER A 77 -16.56 -13.28 -2.13
C SER A 77 -17.60 -14.18 -1.48
N GLY A 78 -18.63 -13.61 -0.83
CA GLY A 78 -19.64 -14.37 -0.10
C GLY A 78 -19.06 -15.18 1.07
N GLY A 79 -18.04 -14.64 1.73
CA GLY A 79 -17.37 -15.26 2.87
C GLY A 79 -16.19 -16.17 2.52
N GLN A 80 -15.91 -16.38 1.24
CA GLN A 80 -14.71 -17.13 0.83
C GLN A 80 -13.45 -16.28 1.01
N ARG A 81 -12.37 -16.92 1.47
CA ARG A 81 -11.11 -16.22 1.77
C ARG A 81 -10.22 -16.10 0.54
N ASP A 82 -9.53 -14.98 0.43
CA ASP A 82 -8.52 -14.68 -0.57
C ASP A 82 -7.37 -13.90 0.05
N LYS A 83 -6.29 -13.70 -0.69
CA LYS A 83 -5.23 -12.74 -0.30
C LYS A 83 -5.79 -11.32 -0.37
N LEU A 84 -5.52 -10.52 0.64
CA LEU A 84 -5.95 -9.11 0.68
C LEU A 84 -5.52 -8.33 -0.57
N THR A 85 -4.30 -8.57 -1.09
CA THR A 85 -3.80 -7.92 -2.31
C THR A 85 -4.72 -8.11 -3.52
N HIS A 86 -5.47 -9.23 -3.58
CA HIS A 86 -6.38 -9.51 -4.68
C HIS A 86 -7.66 -8.67 -4.65
N ALA A 87 -8.01 -8.07 -3.50
CA ALA A 87 -9.13 -7.12 -3.44
C ALA A 87 -8.96 -5.97 -4.44
N GLY A 88 -7.71 -5.52 -4.66
CA GLY A 88 -7.38 -4.46 -5.62
C GLY A 88 -7.70 -4.80 -7.08
N ILE A 89 -7.72 -6.09 -7.45
CA ILE A 89 -8.11 -6.54 -8.80
C ILE A 89 -9.59 -6.23 -9.08
N TYR A 90 -10.40 -6.17 -8.03
CA TYR A 90 -11.82 -5.86 -8.11
C TYR A 90 -12.11 -4.36 -7.94
N GLY A 91 -11.14 -3.59 -7.47
CA GLY A 91 -11.19 -2.13 -7.34
C GLY A 91 -10.97 -1.62 -5.93
N ILE A 92 -10.82 -0.28 -5.82
CA ILE A 92 -10.47 0.37 -4.55
C ILE A 92 -11.56 0.19 -3.47
N ASN A 93 -12.83 0.23 -3.86
CA ASN A 93 -13.95 0.04 -2.94
C ASN A 93 -13.93 -1.35 -2.29
N VAL A 94 -13.61 -2.40 -3.08
CA VAL A 94 -13.49 -3.77 -2.53
C VAL A 94 -12.35 -3.86 -1.51
N CYS A 95 -11.25 -3.12 -1.70
CA CYS A 95 -10.19 -3.04 -0.69
C CYS A 95 -10.69 -2.36 0.58
N MET A 96 -11.35 -1.20 0.46
CA MET A 96 -11.88 -0.44 1.60
C MET A 96 -12.91 -1.26 2.37
N ASP A 97 -13.89 -1.84 1.69
CA ASP A 97 -14.93 -2.68 2.31
C ASP A 97 -14.32 -3.92 3.00
N THR A 98 -13.33 -4.57 2.36
CA THR A 98 -12.66 -5.76 2.92
C THR A 98 -11.89 -5.39 4.20
N LEU A 99 -11.15 -4.27 4.20
CA LEU A 99 -10.44 -3.79 5.38
C LEU A 99 -11.42 -3.27 6.44
N GLY A 100 -12.52 -2.64 6.02
CA GLY A 100 -13.60 -2.22 6.90
C GLY A 100 -14.21 -3.41 7.65
N MET A 101 -14.47 -4.52 6.94
CA MET A 101 -14.91 -5.77 7.56
C MET A 101 -13.88 -6.37 8.52
N LEU A 102 -12.60 -6.30 8.18
CA LEU A 102 -11.51 -6.86 9.00
C LEU A 102 -11.36 -6.12 10.33
N TYR A 103 -11.50 -4.79 10.32
CA TYR A 103 -11.24 -3.94 11.47
C TYR A 103 -12.51 -3.36 12.10
N ASN A 104 -13.68 -3.75 11.60
CA ASN A 104 -14.98 -3.17 12.03
C ASN A 104 -14.97 -1.63 11.98
N GLU A 105 -14.48 -1.08 10.85
CA GLU A 105 -14.23 0.34 10.64
C GLU A 105 -14.88 0.86 9.37
N ASP A 106 -15.41 2.08 9.41
CA ASP A 106 -15.87 2.80 8.23
C ASP A 106 -14.69 3.52 7.58
N ILE A 107 -14.22 3.00 6.44
CA ILE A 107 -13.13 3.59 5.68
C ILE A 107 -13.74 4.43 4.55
N ASN A 108 -13.74 5.75 4.72
CA ASN A 108 -14.45 6.67 3.82
C ASN A 108 -13.56 7.30 2.77
N TYR A 109 -12.25 7.31 3.02
CA TYR A 109 -11.28 7.95 2.16
C TYR A 109 -10.23 6.96 1.68
N TYR A 110 -9.65 7.26 0.51
CA TYR A 110 -8.49 6.53 0.01
C TYR A 110 -7.44 7.47 -0.57
N PHE A 111 -6.23 6.98 -0.55
CA PHE A 111 -5.07 7.54 -1.24
C PHE A 111 -4.35 6.41 -1.95
N ARG A 112 -4.32 6.44 -3.28
CA ARG A 112 -3.76 5.40 -4.11
C ARG A 112 -2.64 5.94 -4.96
N ILE A 113 -1.47 5.30 -4.92
CA ILE A 113 -0.27 5.77 -5.57
C ILE A 113 0.49 4.62 -6.24
N ASN A 114 1.11 4.89 -7.40
CA ASN A 114 2.06 4.00 -8.03
C ASN A 114 3.50 4.47 -7.82
N PHE A 115 4.47 3.71 -8.30
CA PHE A 115 5.90 4.03 -8.10
C PHE A 115 6.30 5.38 -8.69
N ALA A 116 5.88 5.68 -9.93
CA ALA A 116 6.22 6.96 -10.56
C ALA A 116 5.60 8.15 -9.82
N GLY A 117 4.34 8.03 -9.42
CA GLY A 117 3.65 9.06 -8.63
C GLY A 117 4.29 9.23 -7.24
N PHE A 118 4.72 8.14 -6.62
CA PHE A 118 5.42 8.17 -5.34
C PHE A 118 6.75 8.94 -5.42
N GLU A 119 7.59 8.62 -6.42
CA GLU A 119 8.84 9.34 -6.63
C GLU A 119 8.61 10.84 -6.89
N GLN A 120 7.61 11.15 -7.73
CA GLN A 120 7.24 12.53 -8.04
C GLN A 120 6.74 13.29 -6.79
N LEU A 121 5.91 12.65 -5.97
CA LEU A 121 5.41 13.23 -4.71
C LEU A 121 6.58 13.58 -3.78
N ILE A 122 7.48 12.64 -3.51
CA ILE A 122 8.63 12.86 -2.63
C ILE A 122 9.54 13.97 -3.16
N ASN A 123 9.81 13.98 -4.48
CA ASN A 123 10.64 15.01 -5.11
C ASN A 123 9.98 16.40 -5.07
N ALA A 124 8.66 16.47 -5.24
CA ALA A 124 7.90 17.73 -5.13
C ALA A 124 7.91 18.31 -3.69
N LEU A 125 7.96 17.42 -2.68
CA LEU A 125 8.17 17.82 -1.29
C LEU A 125 9.61 18.27 -1.00
N GLY A 126 10.53 18.11 -1.97
CA GLY A 126 11.96 18.40 -1.81
C GLY A 126 12.71 17.32 -1.03
N GLY A 127 12.19 16.09 -0.99
CA GLY A 127 12.71 14.98 -0.20
C GLY A 127 12.07 14.86 1.18
N VAL A 128 12.30 13.71 1.83
CA VAL A 128 11.75 13.38 3.15
C VAL A 128 12.83 12.84 4.08
N THR A 129 12.72 13.12 5.38
CA THR A 129 13.54 12.47 6.41
C THR A 129 12.82 11.23 6.91
N VAL A 130 13.49 10.09 6.82
CA VAL A 130 12.97 8.78 7.22
C VAL A 130 13.88 8.17 8.27
N TYR A 131 13.32 7.64 9.34
CA TYR A 131 14.06 6.91 10.35
C TYR A 131 14.11 5.42 10.00
N SER A 132 15.33 4.85 9.99
CA SER A 132 15.56 3.41 9.80
C SER A 132 15.97 2.76 11.12
N ASP A 133 15.34 1.61 11.43
CA ASP A 133 15.73 0.80 12.58
C ASP A 133 17.08 0.10 12.38
N TYR A 134 17.53 -0.02 11.12
CA TYR A 134 18.70 -0.80 10.72
C TYR A 134 19.65 0.01 9.83
N ASP A 135 20.94 -0.34 9.93
CA ASP A 135 21.96 -0.04 8.94
C ASP A 135 21.97 -1.18 7.91
N PHE A 136 21.74 -0.89 6.61
CA PHE A 136 21.65 -1.92 5.59
C PHE A 136 21.93 -1.43 4.17
N ASP A 137 22.43 -2.36 3.35
CA ASP A 137 22.46 -2.22 1.90
C ASP A 137 21.20 -2.85 1.29
N SER A 138 20.58 -2.15 0.32
CA SER A 138 19.45 -2.71 -0.39
C SER A 138 19.86 -3.92 -1.22
N LYS A 139 19.09 -5.00 -1.10
CA LYS A 139 19.21 -6.21 -1.91
C LYS A 139 18.22 -6.23 -3.07
N ASN A 140 17.16 -5.42 -2.99
CA ASN A 140 16.23 -5.26 -4.08
C ASN A 140 16.81 -4.47 -5.25
N GLU A 141 17.55 -3.38 -4.93
CA GLU A 141 18.24 -2.54 -5.92
C GLU A 141 19.65 -2.22 -5.40
N THR A 142 20.67 -2.66 -6.13
CA THR A 142 22.07 -2.51 -5.70
C THR A 142 22.53 -1.05 -5.77
N GLY A 143 23.43 -0.67 -4.88
CA GLY A 143 24.04 0.66 -4.85
C GLY A 143 23.38 1.65 -3.90
N TYR A 144 22.38 1.21 -3.12
CA TYR A 144 21.73 2.02 -2.09
C TYR A 144 22.08 1.50 -0.71
N HIS A 145 22.58 2.40 0.12
CA HIS A 145 22.87 2.18 1.53
C HIS A 145 22.01 3.11 2.40
N PHE A 146 21.50 2.59 3.51
CA PHE A 146 20.69 3.33 4.46
C PHE A 146 21.27 3.13 5.87
N ASN A 147 21.54 4.24 6.56
CA ASN A 147 22.07 4.21 7.91
C ASN A 147 20.97 3.93 8.92
N GLN A 148 21.31 3.27 10.03
CA GLN A 148 20.43 3.28 11.20
C GLN A 148 20.23 4.71 11.69
N GLY A 149 18.99 5.11 12.00
CA GLY A 149 18.62 6.47 12.35
C GLY A 149 18.05 7.25 11.20
N GLU A 150 18.31 8.57 11.16
CA GLU A 150 17.73 9.47 10.17
C GLU A 150 18.44 9.38 8.81
N ASN A 151 17.64 9.26 7.76
CA ASN A 151 18.07 9.30 6.35
C ASN A 151 17.25 10.36 5.62
N TYR A 152 17.92 11.28 4.92
CA TYR A 152 17.26 12.21 4.01
C TYR A 152 17.20 11.61 2.62
N LEU A 153 15.99 11.35 2.12
CA LEU A 153 15.75 10.56 0.92
C LEU A 153 15.04 11.38 -0.15
N ASN A 154 15.52 11.31 -1.39
CA ASN A 154 14.78 11.74 -2.57
C ASN A 154 13.75 10.67 -2.97
N GLY A 155 12.98 10.90 -4.05
CA GLY A 155 11.91 9.99 -4.49
C GLY A 155 12.39 8.58 -4.79
N GLU A 156 13.48 8.44 -5.53
CA GLU A 156 14.08 7.16 -5.90
C GLU A 156 14.57 6.39 -4.66
N GLN A 157 15.33 7.06 -3.80
CA GLN A 157 15.84 6.47 -2.55
C GLN A 157 14.70 6.04 -1.61
N ALA A 158 13.67 6.85 -1.48
CA ALA A 158 12.50 6.53 -0.66
C ALA A 158 11.72 5.35 -1.23
N LEU A 159 11.64 5.21 -2.56
CA LEU A 159 11.03 4.06 -3.21
C LEU A 159 11.83 2.78 -2.93
N VAL A 160 13.16 2.80 -3.12
CA VAL A 160 14.05 1.67 -2.80
C VAL A 160 13.90 1.27 -1.33
N PHE A 161 13.97 2.23 -0.40
CA PHE A 161 13.80 1.99 1.03
C PHE A 161 12.44 1.34 1.36
N SER A 162 11.35 1.83 0.79
CA SER A 162 9.98 1.34 1.05
C SER A 162 9.69 -0.03 0.46
N ARG A 163 10.49 -0.49 -0.52
CA ARG A 163 10.34 -1.78 -1.19
C ARG A 163 11.28 -2.86 -0.66
N GLU A 164 12.28 -2.48 0.14
CA GLU A 164 13.27 -3.42 0.64
C GLU A 164 12.65 -4.45 1.59
N ARG A 165 12.96 -5.72 1.36
CA ARG A 165 12.53 -6.86 2.18
C ARG A 165 13.62 -7.93 2.34
N TYR A 166 14.49 -8.07 1.36
CA TYR A 166 15.48 -9.15 1.32
C TYR A 166 16.70 -8.87 2.20
N ALA A 167 16.91 -7.63 2.61
CA ALA A 167 17.95 -7.26 3.57
C ALA A 167 17.61 -7.71 5.00
N PHE A 168 16.33 -8.04 5.28
CA PHE A 168 15.81 -8.29 6.63
C PHE A 168 15.31 -9.72 6.80
N LYS A 169 15.46 -10.26 8.02
CA LYS A 169 14.90 -11.56 8.38
C LYS A 169 13.37 -11.55 8.41
N GLU A 170 12.79 -10.43 8.81
CA GLU A 170 11.34 -10.22 8.89
C GLU A 170 10.68 -10.02 7.51
N GLY A 171 11.47 -9.93 6.43
CA GLY A 171 11.00 -9.89 5.05
C GLY A 171 9.91 -8.86 4.82
N ASP A 172 8.73 -9.32 4.44
CA ASP A 172 7.58 -8.47 4.11
C ASP A 172 7.08 -7.60 5.28
N ARG A 173 7.23 -8.07 6.53
CA ARG A 173 6.87 -7.28 7.72
C ARG A 173 7.73 -6.04 7.88
N GLN A 174 9.07 -6.17 7.67
CA GLN A 174 9.95 -5.01 7.70
C GLN A 174 9.64 -4.04 6.55
N ARG A 175 9.28 -4.55 5.37
CA ARG A 175 8.79 -3.70 4.27
C ARG A 175 7.60 -2.85 4.69
N GLY A 176 6.61 -3.42 5.37
CA GLY A 176 5.47 -2.67 5.92
C GLY A 176 5.89 -1.57 6.90
N LYS A 177 6.85 -1.86 7.79
CA LYS A 177 7.42 -0.85 8.70
C LYS A 177 8.15 0.27 7.93
N ASN A 178 8.96 -0.08 6.94
CA ASN A 178 9.65 0.88 6.09
C ASN A 178 8.66 1.78 5.34
N GLN A 179 7.56 1.23 4.83
CA GLN A 179 6.49 2.00 4.19
C GLN A 179 5.86 3.00 5.17
N MET A 180 5.54 2.58 6.38
CA MET A 180 5.00 3.48 7.41
C MET A 180 6.00 4.55 7.82
N ALA A 181 7.30 4.22 7.91
CA ALA A 181 8.35 5.20 8.20
C ALA A 181 8.44 6.30 7.12
N VAL A 182 8.31 5.92 5.84
CA VAL A 182 8.26 6.91 4.74
C VAL A 182 6.98 7.74 4.80
N ILE A 183 5.81 7.14 5.05
CA ILE A 183 4.55 7.89 5.21
C ILE A 183 4.67 8.90 6.36
N LYS A 184 5.24 8.50 7.49
CA LYS A 184 5.54 9.40 8.63
C LYS A 184 6.44 10.56 8.20
N GLY A 185 7.49 10.29 7.43
CA GLY A 185 8.37 11.31 6.85
C GLY A 185 7.62 12.27 5.93
N VAL A 186 6.73 11.76 5.07
CA VAL A 186 5.86 12.56 4.18
C VAL A 186 4.94 13.48 4.99
N ILE A 187 4.26 12.95 6.01
CA ILE A 187 3.36 13.74 6.87
C ILE A 187 4.14 14.85 7.57
N ASN A 188 5.27 14.51 8.20
CA ASN A 188 6.11 15.49 8.89
C ASN A 188 6.61 16.60 7.94
N LYS A 189 7.01 16.24 6.72
CA LYS A 189 7.44 17.20 5.70
C LYS A 189 6.28 18.07 5.24
N ALA A 190 5.11 17.48 4.95
CA ALA A 190 3.92 18.22 4.54
C ALA A 190 3.44 19.24 5.59
N LEU A 191 3.61 18.90 6.86
CA LEU A 191 3.24 19.77 8.00
C LEU A 191 4.34 20.74 8.42
N SER A 192 5.49 20.72 7.75
CA SER A 192 6.59 21.65 8.08
C SER A 192 6.22 23.10 7.74
N PRO A 193 6.66 24.08 8.57
CA PRO A 193 6.34 25.50 8.32
C PRO A 193 6.82 26.02 6.98
N GLU A 194 7.90 25.46 6.43
CA GLU A 194 8.45 25.78 5.13
C GLU A 194 7.48 25.40 4.01
N LEU A 195 6.95 24.16 4.05
CA LEU A 195 6.08 23.62 3.04
C LEU A 195 4.68 24.22 3.15
N LEU A 196 4.18 24.43 4.36
CA LEU A 196 2.88 25.05 4.62
C LEU A 196 2.78 26.47 4.04
N LYS A 197 3.85 27.25 4.02
CA LYS A 197 3.88 28.58 3.38
C LYS A 197 3.70 28.51 1.86
N ASN A 198 4.06 27.39 1.23
CA ASN A 198 4.05 27.18 -0.21
C ASN A 198 3.12 26.06 -0.65
N TYR A 199 2.17 25.64 0.20
CA TYR A 199 1.35 24.45 0.00
C TYR A 199 0.59 24.43 -1.33
N SER A 200 0.09 25.57 -1.80
CA SER A 200 -0.66 25.66 -3.07
C SER A 200 0.20 25.33 -4.29
N SER A 201 1.47 25.73 -4.29
CA SER A 201 2.43 25.37 -5.36
C SER A 201 2.75 23.88 -5.31
N VAL A 202 2.97 23.32 -4.11
CA VAL A 202 3.22 21.89 -3.95
C VAL A 202 2.02 21.07 -4.37
N LEU A 203 0.80 21.41 -3.92
CA LEU A 203 -0.43 20.72 -4.33
C LEU A 203 -0.60 20.71 -5.85
N SER A 204 -0.28 21.83 -6.52
CA SER A 204 -0.33 21.90 -7.97
C SER A 204 0.69 20.98 -8.64
N SER A 205 1.89 20.84 -8.07
CA SER A 205 2.97 20.01 -8.64
C SER A 205 2.75 18.51 -8.47
N ILE A 206 1.95 18.07 -7.47
CA ILE A 206 1.64 16.67 -7.22
C ILE A 206 0.29 16.24 -7.81
N GLN A 207 -0.40 17.15 -8.49
CA GLN A 207 -1.65 16.82 -9.16
C GLN A 207 -1.44 15.73 -10.21
N GLY A 208 -2.21 14.64 -10.12
CA GLY A 208 -2.07 13.47 -10.99
C GLY A 208 -1.03 12.44 -10.58
N CYS A 209 -0.23 12.70 -9.53
CA CYS A 209 0.69 11.69 -8.99
C CYS A 209 -0.02 10.55 -8.24
N PHE A 210 -1.25 10.79 -7.78
CA PHE A 210 -2.06 9.84 -7.00
C PHE A 210 -3.55 10.00 -7.29
N GLU A 211 -4.33 9.03 -6.89
CA GLU A 211 -5.80 9.06 -6.88
C GLU A 211 -6.31 9.14 -5.44
N THR A 212 -7.30 9.98 -5.21
CA THR A 212 -7.98 10.11 -3.92
C THR A 212 -9.41 10.61 -4.11
N ASN A 213 -10.30 10.29 -3.18
CA ASN A 213 -11.64 10.89 -3.08
C ASN A 213 -11.68 12.06 -2.08
N ILE A 214 -10.55 12.44 -1.46
CA ILE A 214 -10.45 13.67 -0.67
C ILE A 214 -10.31 14.84 -1.65
N SER A 215 -11.19 15.84 -1.56
CA SER A 215 -11.09 17.00 -2.46
C SER A 215 -9.83 17.83 -2.18
N TYR A 216 -9.32 18.51 -3.22
CA TYR A 216 -8.17 19.39 -3.04
C TYR A 216 -8.49 20.56 -2.10
N GLU A 217 -9.75 21.03 -2.07
CA GLU A 217 -10.22 22.05 -1.15
C GLU A 217 -10.13 21.56 0.32
N GLU A 218 -10.47 20.29 0.55
CA GLU A 218 -10.39 19.69 1.88
C GLU A 218 -8.93 19.52 2.32
N ILE A 219 -8.04 19.06 1.44
CA ILE A 219 -6.61 18.98 1.71
C ILE A 219 -6.05 20.38 2.03
N ALA A 220 -6.39 21.39 1.21
CA ALA A 220 -5.95 22.77 1.42
C ALA A 220 -6.46 23.33 2.75
N ARG A 221 -7.72 23.02 3.12
CA ARG A 221 -8.31 23.41 4.40
C ARG A 221 -7.54 22.83 5.59
N LEU A 222 -7.19 21.56 5.54
CA LEU A 222 -6.41 20.88 6.59
C LEU A 222 -5.01 21.50 6.74
N LEU A 223 -4.33 21.76 5.62
CA LEU A 223 -3.01 22.40 5.63
C LEU A 223 -3.08 23.84 6.16
N GLN A 224 -4.14 24.58 5.81
CA GLN A 224 -4.35 25.94 6.31
C GLN A 224 -4.68 25.97 7.81
N GLN A 225 -5.47 25.00 8.30
CA GLN A 225 -5.71 24.84 9.73
C GLN A 225 -4.39 24.59 10.48
N GLN A 226 -3.54 23.73 9.97
CA GLN A 226 -2.23 23.47 10.56
C GLN A 226 -1.34 24.73 10.54
N LEU A 227 -1.34 25.48 9.43
CA LEU A 227 -0.58 26.74 9.33
C LEU A 227 -1.02 27.77 10.38
N ASN A 228 -2.31 27.89 10.63
CA ASN A 228 -2.90 28.85 11.55
C ASN A 228 -2.74 28.43 13.02
N ASN A 229 -2.94 27.15 13.31
CA ASN A 229 -3.00 26.65 14.69
C ASN A 229 -1.67 26.08 15.19
N GLY A 230 -0.77 25.70 14.27
CA GLY A 230 0.53 25.10 14.59
C GLY A 230 0.40 23.81 15.39
N GLY A 231 1.49 23.44 16.06
CA GLY A 231 1.57 22.28 16.95
C GLY A 231 2.06 21.01 16.27
N ASP A 232 2.67 20.14 17.07
CA ASP A 232 3.24 18.87 16.61
C ASP A 232 2.16 17.80 16.51
N TRP A 233 2.36 16.87 15.58
CA TRP A 233 1.49 15.71 15.40
C TRP A 233 2.11 14.47 16.04
N ASN A 234 1.31 13.72 16.77
CA ASN A 234 1.68 12.40 17.25
C ASN A 234 1.36 11.36 16.16
N ILE A 235 2.39 10.83 15.51
CA ILE A 235 2.25 9.84 14.43
C ILE A 235 2.75 8.50 14.94
N VAL A 236 1.82 7.57 15.13
CA VAL A 236 2.06 6.22 15.65
C VAL A 236 1.88 5.21 14.53
N SER A 237 2.71 4.17 14.51
CA SER A 237 2.62 3.08 13.54
C SER A 237 2.46 1.73 14.23
N TYR A 238 1.60 0.89 13.67
CA TYR A 238 1.32 -0.45 14.14
C TYR A 238 1.24 -1.42 12.96
N SER A 239 1.75 -2.63 13.11
CA SER A 239 1.63 -3.70 12.11
C SER A 239 0.90 -4.88 12.72
N VAL A 240 -0.15 -5.34 12.05
CA VAL A 240 -0.79 -6.59 12.42
C VAL A 240 0.06 -7.78 11.97
N ASN A 241 -0.09 -8.91 12.65
CA ASN A 241 0.69 -10.13 12.45
C ASN A 241 -0.18 -11.30 11.99
N GLY A 242 0.50 -12.38 11.55
CA GLY A 242 -0.13 -13.63 11.17
C GLY A 242 0.88 -14.72 10.96
N THR A 243 0.39 -15.94 10.73
CA THR A 243 1.19 -17.13 10.49
C THR A 243 1.14 -17.53 9.02
N GLY A 244 2.27 -17.85 8.42
CA GLY A 244 2.37 -18.33 7.04
C GLY A 244 1.68 -19.69 6.87
N ASP A 245 0.93 -19.87 5.77
CA ASP A 245 0.25 -21.12 5.39
C ASP A 245 0.13 -21.24 3.87
N THR A 246 -0.28 -22.41 3.38
CA THR A 246 -0.54 -22.69 1.96
C THR A 246 -1.99 -23.08 1.77
N GLN A 247 -2.80 -22.15 1.29
CA GLN A 247 -4.24 -22.30 1.09
C GLN A 247 -4.62 -22.03 -0.38
N LYS A 248 -5.89 -22.33 -0.74
CA LYS A 248 -6.43 -22.00 -2.04
C LYS A 248 -7.22 -20.68 -1.97
N PRO A 249 -6.69 -19.56 -2.50
CA PRO A 249 -7.40 -18.30 -2.54
C PRO A 249 -8.63 -18.36 -3.45
N TYR A 250 -9.66 -17.57 -3.15
CA TYR A 250 -10.91 -17.49 -3.92
C TYR A 250 -10.67 -17.20 -5.41
N SER A 251 -9.78 -16.27 -5.73
CA SER A 251 -9.46 -15.86 -7.11
C SER A 251 -8.49 -16.80 -7.84
N MET A 252 -7.95 -17.84 -7.17
CA MET A 252 -6.92 -18.71 -7.73
C MET A 252 -7.43 -20.16 -7.92
N SER A 253 -6.95 -20.81 -8.98
CA SER A 253 -7.23 -22.25 -9.22
C SER A 253 -6.36 -23.18 -8.37
N GLN A 254 -5.19 -22.72 -7.94
CA GLN A 254 -4.18 -23.51 -7.21
C GLN A 254 -3.97 -22.94 -5.80
N LYS A 255 -3.35 -23.77 -4.94
CA LYS A 255 -2.87 -23.31 -3.64
C LYS A 255 -1.73 -22.34 -3.80
N ALA A 256 -1.67 -21.34 -2.92
CA ALA A 256 -0.61 -20.36 -2.86
C ALA A 256 -0.28 -20.04 -1.39
N TYR A 257 0.90 -19.47 -1.16
CA TYR A 257 1.23 -18.91 0.15
C TYR A 257 0.19 -17.85 0.55
N VAL A 258 -0.22 -17.90 1.79
CA VAL A 258 -1.12 -16.93 2.44
C VAL A 258 -0.62 -16.66 3.85
N MET A 259 -1.07 -15.59 4.45
CA MET A 259 -0.85 -15.31 5.87
C MET A 259 -2.18 -15.37 6.61
N ILE A 260 -2.30 -16.32 7.54
CA ILE A 260 -3.48 -16.43 8.41
C ILE A 260 -3.40 -15.32 9.45
N PRO A 261 -4.41 -14.45 9.58
CA PRO A 261 -4.41 -13.36 10.55
C PRO A 261 -4.24 -13.85 12.00
N ASP A 262 -3.40 -13.15 12.77
CA ASP A 262 -3.45 -13.22 14.22
C ASP A 262 -4.53 -12.24 14.71
N GLU A 263 -5.69 -12.80 15.03
CA GLU A 263 -6.88 -12.04 15.44
C GLU A 263 -6.60 -11.15 16.67
N SER A 264 -5.66 -11.52 17.53
CA SER A 264 -5.29 -10.70 18.69
C SER A 264 -4.66 -9.38 18.27
N THR A 265 -3.86 -9.38 17.20
CA THR A 265 -3.24 -8.17 16.66
C THR A 265 -4.24 -7.31 15.88
N VAL A 266 -5.22 -7.94 15.21
CA VAL A 266 -6.32 -7.24 14.54
C VAL A 266 -7.20 -6.50 15.56
N GLN A 267 -7.62 -7.19 16.65
CA GLN A 267 -8.42 -6.58 17.71
C GLN A 267 -7.69 -5.42 18.42
N LYS A 268 -6.37 -5.51 18.59
CA LYS A 268 -5.57 -4.40 19.12
C LYS A 268 -5.54 -3.20 18.17
N ALA A 269 -5.42 -3.44 16.85
CA ALA A 269 -5.50 -2.40 15.85
C ALA A 269 -6.87 -1.69 15.92
N GLU A 270 -7.97 -2.46 15.93
CA GLU A 270 -9.33 -1.95 16.08
C GLU A 270 -9.49 -1.07 17.34
N ALA A 271 -9.01 -1.57 18.48
CA ALA A 271 -9.08 -0.82 19.74
C ALA A 271 -8.30 0.50 19.69
N MET A 272 -7.10 0.52 19.08
CA MET A 272 -6.29 1.73 18.92
C MET A 272 -6.93 2.72 17.94
N MET A 273 -7.50 2.25 16.80
CA MET A 273 -8.23 3.10 15.88
C MET A 273 -9.44 3.76 16.57
N LYS A 274 -10.18 2.96 17.34
CA LYS A 274 -11.31 3.49 18.13
C LYS A 274 -10.86 4.56 19.13
N LYS A 275 -9.78 4.36 19.87
CA LYS A 275 -9.22 5.37 20.79
C LYS A 275 -8.94 6.68 20.07
N VAL A 276 -8.25 6.64 18.92
CA VAL A 276 -7.94 7.85 18.15
C VAL A 276 -9.21 8.57 17.71
N ARG A 277 -10.23 7.85 17.25
CA ARG A 277 -11.54 8.44 16.88
C ARG A 277 -12.25 9.07 18.06
N ASP A 278 -12.20 8.43 19.20
CA ASP A 278 -12.83 8.93 20.45
C ASP A 278 -12.05 10.11 21.08
N GLY A 279 -10.94 10.55 20.45
CA GLY A 279 -10.12 11.67 20.93
C GLY A 279 -9.10 11.30 22.00
N GLU A 280 -8.90 10.01 22.25
CA GLU A 280 -7.89 9.51 23.15
C GLU A 280 -6.53 9.40 22.41
N THR A 281 -5.42 9.52 23.15
CA THR A 281 -4.09 9.38 22.58
C THR A 281 -3.60 7.93 22.63
N VAL A 282 -2.92 7.51 21.57
CA VAL A 282 -2.18 6.25 21.48
C VAL A 282 -0.70 6.59 21.42
N SER A 283 0.15 5.93 22.21
CA SER A 283 1.59 6.12 22.16
C SER A 283 2.28 5.06 21.31
N GLN A 284 3.49 5.34 20.81
CA GLN A 284 4.27 4.32 20.07
C GLN A 284 4.63 3.15 20.99
N GLU A 285 4.91 3.39 22.28
CA GLU A 285 5.18 2.34 23.26
C GLU A 285 3.98 1.38 23.45
N GLU A 286 2.75 1.92 23.46
CA GLU A 286 1.52 1.10 23.48
C GLU A 286 1.43 0.22 22.23
N ALA A 287 1.70 0.78 21.05
CA ALA A 287 1.68 0.06 19.78
C ALA A 287 2.77 -1.03 19.73
N ASP A 288 3.99 -0.74 20.18
CA ASP A 288 5.12 -1.68 20.19
C ASP A 288 4.89 -2.85 21.17
N SER A 289 4.36 -2.55 22.36
CA SER A 289 4.02 -3.58 23.35
C SER A 289 2.92 -4.53 22.84
N ALA A 290 2.00 -4.01 22.03
CA ALA A 290 0.96 -4.80 21.39
C ALA A 290 1.51 -5.77 20.32
N THR A 291 2.67 -5.47 19.71
CA THR A 291 3.31 -6.30 18.66
C THR A 291 4.19 -7.42 19.24
N SER A 292 4.82 -7.21 20.41
CA SER A 292 5.87 -8.07 20.95
C SER A 292 5.41 -9.45 21.41
N VAL A 293 4.12 -9.63 21.66
CA VAL A 293 3.56 -10.91 22.18
C VAL A 293 3.50 -12.00 21.10
N ALA A 294 3.52 -11.65 19.81
CA ALA A 294 3.35 -12.60 18.69
C ALA A 294 4.66 -13.03 18.01
N ALA A 295 5.80 -12.38 18.28
CA ALA A 295 7.05 -12.57 17.52
C ALA A 295 7.82 -13.87 17.81
N ALA A 296 7.37 -14.69 18.74
CA ALA A 296 8.17 -15.82 19.23
C ALA A 296 8.03 -17.13 18.41
N THR A 297 7.15 -17.24 17.42
CA THR A 297 6.80 -18.52 16.77
C THR A 297 7.00 -18.62 15.25
N ASP A 298 7.43 -17.56 14.53
CA ASP A 298 7.27 -17.52 13.05
C ASP A 298 8.57 -17.60 12.22
N ASN A 299 9.75 -17.85 12.78
CA ASN A 299 11.01 -17.76 12.02
C ASN A 299 11.25 -18.87 10.97
N ASP A 300 10.57 -20.01 11.04
CA ASP A 300 10.89 -21.15 10.16
C ASP A 300 10.00 -21.30 8.91
N ALA A 301 8.80 -20.72 8.91
CA ALA A 301 7.85 -20.90 7.81
C ALA A 301 8.07 -19.95 6.62
N GLN A 302 8.66 -18.79 6.86
CA GLN A 302 8.80 -17.74 5.82
C GLN A 302 9.95 -17.99 4.85
N ALA A 303 11.04 -18.60 5.33
CA ALA A 303 12.18 -18.95 4.49
C ALA A 303 11.87 -20.05 3.45
N ALA A 304 10.93 -20.96 3.78
CA ALA A 304 10.51 -22.04 2.89
C ALA A 304 9.52 -21.58 1.79
N ALA A 305 8.77 -20.49 2.04
CA ALA A 305 7.77 -19.98 1.09
C ALA A 305 8.38 -19.08 0.00
N GLU A 306 9.50 -18.42 0.28
CA GLU A 306 10.17 -17.53 -0.68
C GLU A 306 10.92 -18.28 -1.80
N GLY A 307 11.36 -19.52 -1.55
CA GLY A 307 11.96 -20.39 -2.57
C GLY A 307 10.97 -20.86 -3.65
N SER A 308 9.69 -20.93 -3.33
CA SER A 308 8.63 -21.40 -4.25
C SER A 308 8.11 -20.32 -5.20
N THR A 309 8.27 -19.04 -4.87
CA THR A 309 7.78 -17.94 -5.72
C THR A 309 8.78 -17.50 -6.79
N ALA A 310 10.06 -17.84 -6.66
CA ALA A 310 11.07 -17.54 -7.66
C ALA A 310 11.00 -18.47 -8.88
N GLU A 311 10.52 -19.71 -8.73
CA GLU A 311 10.36 -20.65 -9.85
C GLU A 311 9.10 -20.40 -10.69
N ALA A 312 8.09 -19.69 -10.19
CA ALA A 312 6.86 -19.41 -10.93
C ALA A 312 6.92 -18.18 -11.85
N GLN A 313 8.01 -17.43 -11.87
CA GLN A 313 8.20 -16.28 -12.76
C GLN A 313 9.11 -16.55 -13.98
N GLY A 314 9.60 -17.78 -14.12
CA GLY A 314 10.52 -18.20 -15.18
C GLY A 314 9.89 -18.83 -16.44
N GLU A 315 8.57 -19.03 -16.49
CA GLU A 315 7.93 -19.76 -17.60
C GLU A 315 6.76 -18.98 -18.22
N THR A 316 7.05 -17.87 -18.91
CA THR A 316 6.20 -17.37 -20.00
C THR A 316 7.01 -16.50 -20.96
N ALA A 317 7.97 -17.12 -21.65
CA ALA A 317 8.52 -16.56 -22.89
C ALA A 317 9.16 -17.72 -23.67
N ASP A 318 8.37 -18.55 -24.32
CA ASP A 318 8.68 -19.16 -25.59
C ASP A 318 7.49 -20.01 -26.06
N ALA A 319 6.77 -19.53 -27.03
CA ALA A 319 6.00 -20.32 -27.98
C ALA A 319 5.40 -19.37 -29.03
N THR A 320 6.16 -19.06 -30.07
CA THR A 320 5.67 -19.03 -31.44
C THR A 320 6.83 -18.77 -32.38
N GLN A 321 7.42 -19.82 -32.90
CA GLN A 321 7.98 -19.90 -34.24
C GLN A 321 7.88 -21.34 -34.70
N ASP A 322 6.79 -21.65 -35.39
CA ASP A 322 6.69 -22.78 -36.27
C ASP A 322 6.82 -22.25 -37.71
N GLY A 323 7.72 -22.68 -38.36
CA GLY A 323 8.17 -23.38 -39.45
C GLY A 323 7.47 -23.10 -40.75
N THR A 324 8.24 -22.79 -41.74
CA THR A 324 8.19 -23.51 -43.03
C THR A 324 9.48 -23.33 -43.76
N ALA A 325 10.10 -24.49 -44.03
CA ALA A 325 11.19 -24.65 -45.00
C ALA A 325 10.64 -24.48 -46.41
N ASP A 326 11.42 -23.99 -47.34
CA ASP A 326 11.84 -24.71 -48.55
C ASP A 326 12.77 -23.83 -49.43
N ALA A 327 13.90 -24.35 -49.64
CA ALA A 327 14.53 -24.85 -50.87
C ALA A 327 15.03 -23.85 -51.90
N GLN A 328 16.32 -24.19 -52.28
CA GLN A 328 16.97 -24.07 -53.58
C GLN A 328 17.62 -22.73 -53.92
N ALA A 329 18.87 -22.75 -53.94
CA ALA A 329 19.89 -23.28 -54.91
C ALA A 329 20.39 -22.20 -55.87
N ALA A 330 21.69 -22.11 -55.91
CA ALA A 330 22.54 -21.94 -57.08
C ALA A 330 22.97 -20.52 -57.48
N ASP A 331 24.24 -20.33 -57.33
CA ASP A 331 25.20 -20.07 -58.43
C ASP A 331 25.41 -18.63 -58.86
N GLY A 332 26.68 -18.28 -58.95
CA GLY A 332 27.17 -17.42 -60.03
C GLY A 332 27.96 -16.16 -59.63
N THR A 333 29.25 -16.39 -59.35
CA THR A 333 30.39 -15.75 -60.04
C THR A 333 30.48 -14.21 -60.18
N VAL A 334 31.58 -13.67 -59.62
CA VAL A 334 32.67 -12.86 -60.22
C VAL A 334 32.44 -11.37 -60.54
N ALA A 335 33.36 -10.59 -59.96
CA ALA A 335 34.15 -9.46 -60.49
C ALA A 335 33.47 -8.10 -60.81
N GLN A 336 33.78 -7.13 -60.15
CA GLN A 336 34.79 -6.05 -60.30
C GLN A 336 34.74 -5.09 -59.14
#